data_99710e7da548a4c39f463074341d6059
#
_entry.id   99710e7da548a4c39f463074341d6059
#
_cell.length_a   1.000
_cell.length_b   1.000
_cell.length_c   1.000
_cell.angle_alpha   90.00
_cell.angle_beta   90.00
_cell.angle_gamma   90.00
#
_symmetry.space_group_name_H-M   'P 1'
#
loop_
_entity.id
_entity.type
_entity.pdbx_description
1 polymer ?
#
loop_
_entity_poly.entity_id
_entity_poly.type
_entity_poly.pdbx_seq_one_letter_code
_entity_poly.pdbx_strand_id
1 'polypeptide(L)'
;ANIPGRCIARWVTGGGGGGRWAANYGIPGIPPDDPETVDLQVGSNGWIAENDADNDRTWMDWWVPKVFIEAYPDRNEVRARSWPSGTLVLMELDDPENGPGVDDVITATMGPAPWNPGDPSDTVAFFDLHGRDIRAGQIISVGGGGYSKTLVVAWIRDFAYDLGADLVSATGTPGALTQVCANIPGNCIRRWVAGNGLGRWT
;
A
#
# COMPACT_ATOMS: atom_id res chain seq x y z
N ALA A 1 1.42 -17.70 -11.04
CA ALA A 1 1.30 -17.16 -9.68
C ALA A 1 2.07 -18.05 -8.70
N ASN A 2 2.74 -17.43 -7.73
CA ASN A 2 3.49 -18.16 -6.71
C ASN A 2 2.61 -18.40 -5.48
N ILE A 3 2.59 -19.64 -5.03
CA ILE A 3 2.13 -20.05 -3.69
C ILE A 3 3.35 -20.60 -2.93
N PRO A 4 3.39 -20.60 -1.58
CA PRO A 4 4.54 -21.10 -0.84
C PRO A 4 4.98 -22.48 -1.33
N GLY A 5 6.20 -22.56 -1.86
CA GLY A 5 6.82 -23.79 -2.37
C GLY A 5 6.40 -24.23 -3.76
N ARG A 6 5.53 -23.48 -4.47
CA ARG A 6 5.06 -23.89 -5.81
C ARG A 6 4.68 -22.68 -6.68
N CYS A 7 4.89 -22.82 -7.98
CA CYS A 7 4.40 -21.89 -9.00
C CYS A 7 3.25 -22.58 -9.78
N ILE A 8 2.11 -21.90 -9.91
CA ILE A 8 1.02 -22.35 -10.79
C ILE A 8 1.19 -21.69 -12.14
N ALA A 9 1.32 -22.49 -13.19
CA ALA A 9 1.52 -22.04 -14.56
C ALA A 9 0.20 -21.94 -15.34
N ARG A 10 0.13 -20.94 -16.21
CA ARG A 10 -0.90 -20.79 -17.25
C ARG A 10 -0.20 -20.50 -18.57
N TRP A 11 -0.53 -21.29 -19.58
CA TRP A 11 -0.06 -21.08 -20.94
C TRP A 11 -1.11 -20.26 -21.69
N VAL A 12 -0.72 -19.12 -22.21
CA VAL A 12 -1.63 -18.21 -22.90
C VAL A 12 -1.10 -17.88 -24.29
N THR A 13 -2.00 -17.81 -25.25
CA THR A 13 -1.65 -17.40 -26.60
C THR A 13 -2.15 -15.98 -26.82
N GLY A 14 -1.27 -15.11 -27.33
CA GLY A 14 -1.65 -13.75 -27.68
C GLY A 14 -2.75 -13.76 -28.74
N GLY A 15 -3.90 -13.14 -28.48
CA GLY A 15 -5.04 -13.07 -29.39
C GLY A 15 -5.05 -11.78 -30.22
N GLY A 16 -5.31 -11.92 -31.52
CA GLY A 16 -5.57 -10.81 -32.42
C GLY A 16 -4.38 -9.87 -32.68
N GLY A 17 -4.60 -8.82 -33.44
CA GLY A 17 -3.54 -7.91 -33.92
C GLY A 17 -2.89 -7.01 -32.86
N GLY A 18 -3.06 -7.25 -31.57
CA GLY A 18 -2.45 -6.49 -30.48
C GLY A 18 -1.72 -7.33 -29.44
N GLY A 19 -1.58 -8.64 -29.64
CA GLY A 19 -0.82 -9.53 -28.75
C GLY A 19 -1.37 -9.60 -27.32
N ARG A 20 -2.62 -9.19 -27.08
CA ARG A 20 -3.23 -9.22 -25.74
C ARG A 20 -3.52 -10.64 -25.29
N TRP A 21 -3.21 -10.94 -24.05
CA TRP A 21 -3.49 -12.22 -23.41
C TRP A 21 -3.99 -12.01 -21.97
N ALA A 22 -4.64 -13.01 -21.42
CA ALA A 22 -5.07 -13.04 -20.02
C ALA A 22 -4.90 -14.44 -19.46
N ALA A 23 -4.28 -14.55 -18.29
CA ALA A 23 -4.19 -15.79 -17.52
C ALA A 23 -5.20 -15.73 -16.36
N ASN A 24 -6.19 -16.63 -16.37
CA ASN A 24 -7.19 -16.69 -15.30
C ASN A 24 -6.79 -17.76 -14.27
N TYR A 25 -6.42 -17.33 -13.07
CA TYR A 25 -6.08 -18.20 -11.95
C TYR A 25 -7.27 -18.58 -11.09
N GLY A 26 -8.43 -17.95 -11.25
CA GLY A 26 -9.66 -18.24 -10.50
C GLY A 26 -10.43 -19.45 -11.01
N ILE A 27 -10.05 -20.03 -12.14
CA ILE A 27 -10.64 -21.25 -12.70
C ILE A 27 -9.55 -22.33 -12.84
N PRO A 28 -9.92 -23.64 -12.73
CA PRO A 28 -8.98 -24.71 -13.00
C PRO A 28 -8.38 -24.63 -14.40
N GLY A 29 -7.07 -24.88 -14.51
CA GLY A 29 -6.40 -24.97 -15.80
C GLY A 29 -6.75 -26.26 -16.54
N ILE A 30 -6.58 -26.23 -17.87
CA ILE A 30 -6.68 -27.40 -18.75
C ILE A 30 -5.27 -27.68 -19.28
N PRO A 31 -4.80 -28.93 -19.29
CA PRO A 31 -3.45 -29.23 -19.79
C PRO A 31 -3.12 -28.53 -21.11
N PRO A 32 -1.95 -27.88 -21.25
CA PRO A 32 -0.76 -27.98 -20.37
C PRO A 32 -0.77 -27.08 -19.12
N ASP A 33 -1.86 -26.40 -18.80
CA ASP A 33 -2.01 -25.59 -17.60
C ASP A 33 -2.07 -26.46 -16.34
N ASP A 34 -1.58 -25.92 -15.21
CA ASP A 34 -1.80 -26.54 -13.90
C ASP A 34 -3.29 -26.49 -13.53
N PRO A 35 -3.88 -27.58 -13.00
CA PRO A 35 -5.32 -27.63 -12.70
C PRO A 35 -5.73 -26.82 -11.46
N GLU A 36 -4.78 -26.38 -10.64
CA GLU A 36 -5.07 -25.65 -9.40
C GLU A 36 -5.53 -24.22 -9.67
N THR A 37 -6.30 -23.70 -8.73
CA THR A 37 -6.73 -22.30 -8.70
C THR A 37 -5.97 -21.51 -7.65
N VAL A 38 -5.83 -20.20 -7.86
CA VAL A 38 -5.26 -19.24 -6.90
C VAL A 38 -6.16 -18.04 -6.81
N ASP A 39 -6.52 -17.67 -5.59
CA ASP A 39 -7.07 -16.36 -5.30
C ASP A 39 -5.90 -15.36 -5.23
N LEU A 40 -5.79 -14.51 -6.25
CA LEU A 40 -4.74 -13.48 -6.30
C LEU A 40 -5.05 -12.39 -5.29
N GLN A 41 -4.19 -12.27 -4.29
CA GLN A 41 -4.30 -11.29 -3.22
C GLN A 41 -3.16 -10.27 -3.29
N VAL A 42 -3.31 -9.19 -2.53
CA VAL A 42 -2.23 -8.23 -2.30
C VAL A 42 -0.94 -8.96 -1.88
N GLY A 43 0.15 -8.69 -2.60
CA GLY A 43 1.43 -9.38 -2.41
C GLY A 43 1.58 -10.68 -3.21
N SER A 44 0.54 -11.17 -3.89
CA SER A 44 0.70 -12.23 -4.88
C SER A 44 1.69 -11.78 -5.95
N ASN A 45 2.54 -12.68 -6.38
CA ASN A 45 3.56 -12.39 -7.39
C ASN A 45 3.76 -13.57 -8.33
N GLY A 46 4.50 -13.34 -9.37
CA GLY A 46 4.84 -14.35 -10.35
C GLY A 46 5.70 -13.76 -11.46
N TRP A 47 5.82 -14.50 -12.52
CA TRP A 47 6.57 -14.11 -13.70
C TRP A 47 5.80 -14.46 -14.98
N ILE A 48 6.21 -13.82 -16.06
CA ILE A 48 5.77 -14.07 -17.42
C ILE A 48 7.02 -14.37 -18.22
N ALA A 49 6.96 -15.37 -19.07
CA ALA A 49 8.03 -15.62 -20.03
C ALA A 49 7.43 -15.89 -21.40
N GLU A 50 8.03 -15.31 -22.41
CA GLU A 50 7.79 -15.61 -23.83
C GLU A 50 9.03 -16.24 -24.41
N ASN A 51 8.88 -17.40 -25.02
CA ASN A 51 9.96 -18.12 -25.68
C ASN A 51 9.89 -17.86 -27.17
N ASP A 52 11.04 -17.66 -27.80
CA ASP A 52 11.14 -17.67 -29.27
C ASP A 52 11.35 -19.11 -29.82
N ALA A 53 11.66 -19.19 -31.12
CA ALA A 53 11.70 -20.47 -31.83
C ALA A 53 12.86 -21.40 -31.41
N ASP A 54 13.93 -20.84 -30.84
CA ASP A 54 15.11 -21.57 -30.36
C ASP A 54 15.20 -21.69 -28.83
N ASN A 55 14.09 -21.32 -28.12
CA ASN A 55 13.90 -21.36 -26.67
C ASN A 55 14.62 -20.28 -25.86
N ASP A 56 15.11 -19.23 -26.49
CA ASP A 56 15.50 -18.03 -25.74
C ASP A 56 14.26 -17.37 -25.13
N ARG A 57 14.43 -16.66 -24.01
CA ARG A 57 13.31 -16.18 -23.22
C ARG A 57 13.38 -14.68 -22.99
N THR A 58 12.27 -14.02 -23.23
CA THR A 58 11.97 -12.71 -22.62
C THR A 58 11.22 -12.94 -21.34
N TRP A 59 11.66 -12.33 -20.25
CA TRP A 59 11.18 -12.56 -18.89
C TRP A 59 10.73 -11.26 -18.22
N MET A 60 9.61 -11.30 -17.51
CA MET A 60 9.11 -10.19 -16.71
C MET A 60 8.51 -10.70 -15.40
N ASP A 61 8.88 -10.09 -14.29
CA ASP A 61 8.22 -10.33 -13.02
C ASP A 61 7.00 -9.42 -12.85
N TRP A 62 5.99 -9.92 -12.13
CA TRP A 62 4.82 -9.15 -11.75
C TRP A 62 4.47 -9.39 -10.28
N TRP A 63 3.82 -8.44 -9.67
CA TRP A 63 3.27 -8.55 -8.32
C TRP A 63 1.99 -7.73 -8.19
N VAL A 64 1.11 -8.15 -7.26
CA VAL A 64 -0.08 -7.37 -6.86
C VAL A 64 0.36 -6.36 -5.80
N PRO A 65 0.31 -5.05 -6.08
CA PRO A 65 0.82 -4.03 -5.17
C PRO A 65 0.11 -4.06 -3.83
N LYS A 66 0.85 -3.82 -2.75
CA LYS A 66 0.31 -3.58 -1.42
C LYS A 66 0.16 -2.08 -1.22
N VAL A 67 -0.88 -1.50 -1.81
CA VAL A 67 -1.14 -0.07 -1.70
C VAL A 67 -1.58 0.31 -0.28
N PHE A 68 -1.15 1.48 0.20
CA PHE A 68 -1.54 2.02 1.51
C PHE A 68 -1.48 3.55 1.54
N ILE A 69 -2.13 4.14 2.54
CA ILE A 69 -2.17 5.59 2.79
C ILE A 69 -1.33 5.87 4.04
N GLU A 70 -0.53 6.93 3.99
CA GLU A 70 0.12 7.53 5.14
C GLU A 70 -0.44 8.92 5.35
N ALA A 71 -0.89 9.23 6.58
CA ALA A 71 -1.30 10.57 6.98
C ALA A 71 -0.41 11.04 8.13
N TYR A 72 0.07 12.28 8.02
CA TYR A 72 0.96 12.94 8.98
C TYR A 72 0.30 14.24 9.47
N PRO A 73 -0.56 14.18 10.50
CA PRO A 73 -1.25 15.38 11.00
C PRO A 73 -0.32 16.49 11.49
N ASP A 74 0.85 16.10 12.03
CA ASP A 74 1.88 17.04 12.50
C ASP A 74 2.55 17.85 11.39
N ARG A 75 2.45 17.40 10.15
CA ARG A 75 3.04 18.02 8.95
C ARG A 75 2.04 18.42 7.90
N ASN A 76 0.75 18.19 8.17
CA ASN A 76 -0.32 18.35 7.18
C ASN A 76 0.01 17.69 5.85
N GLU A 77 0.37 16.40 5.90
CA GLU A 77 0.82 15.67 4.74
C GLU A 77 0.05 14.35 4.61
N VAL A 78 -0.40 14.05 3.39
CA VAL A 78 -0.97 12.75 3.02
C VAL A 78 -0.19 12.18 1.84
N ARG A 79 0.11 10.88 1.91
CA ARG A 79 0.79 10.15 0.85
C ARG A 79 0.00 8.91 0.44
N ALA A 80 -0.10 8.68 -0.85
CA ALA A 80 -0.40 7.36 -1.40
C ALA A 80 0.91 6.60 -1.64
N ARG A 81 0.96 5.32 -1.26
CA ARG A 81 2.18 4.50 -1.36
C ARG A 81 1.91 3.21 -2.13
N SER A 82 2.87 2.83 -2.96
CA SER A 82 2.91 1.54 -3.68
C SER A 82 1.81 1.33 -4.73
N TRP A 83 1.09 2.36 -5.19
CA TRP A 83 0.37 2.28 -6.46
C TRP A 83 1.36 2.23 -7.62
N PRO A 84 1.01 1.61 -8.77
CA PRO A 84 1.89 1.57 -9.94
C PRO A 84 2.35 2.97 -10.36
N SER A 85 3.62 3.09 -10.74
CA SER A 85 4.19 4.36 -11.24
C SER A 85 3.40 4.90 -12.42
N GLY A 86 3.20 6.22 -12.48
CA GLY A 86 2.41 6.88 -13.51
C GLY A 86 0.89 6.81 -13.28
N THR A 87 0.41 6.08 -12.28
CA THR A 87 -1.03 6.06 -11.95
C THR A 87 -1.48 7.42 -11.46
N LEU A 88 -2.55 7.97 -12.05
CA LEU A 88 -3.29 9.07 -11.47
C LEU A 88 -4.14 8.53 -10.31
N VAL A 89 -3.92 9.05 -9.12
CA VAL A 89 -4.68 8.72 -7.91
C VAL A 89 -5.52 9.92 -7.49
N LEU A 90 -6.74 9.65 -7.02
CA LEU A 90 -7.67 10.62 -6.50
C LEU A 90 -7.81 10.37 -5.01
N MET A 91 -7.59 11.41 -4.21
CA MET A 91 -7.83 11.43 -2.78
C MET A 91 -9.13 12.18 -2.50
N GLU A 92 -9.97 11.60 -1.68
CA GLU A 92 -11.15 12.22 -1.08
C GLU A 92 -10.89 12.39 0.42
N LEU A 93 -11.15 13.60 0.91
CA LEU A 93 -11.10 13.92 2.34
C LEU A 93 -12.52 14.21 2.82
N ASP A 94 -12.93 13.57 3.89
CA ASP A 94 -14.22 13.76 4.56
C ASP A 94 -13.98 14.02 6.05
N ASP A 95 -14.55 15.08 6.58
CA ASP A 95 -14.57 15.38 8.01
C ASP A 95 -15.99 15.15 8.56
N PRO A 96 -16.27 13.98 9.16
CA PRO A 96 -17.61 13.65 9.66
C PRO A 96 -18.16 14.63 10.71
N GLU A 97 -17.30 15.46 11.32
CA GLU A 97 -17.75 16.45 12.30
C GLU A 97 -18.44 17.66 11.67
N ASN A 98 -18.19 17.95 10.40
CA ASN A 98 -18.84 19.07 9.70
C ASN A 98 -20.09 18.69 8.92
N GLY A 99 -20.45 17.40 8.89
CA GLY A 99 -21.62 16.84 8.19
C GLY A 99 -21.25 15.69 7.26
N PRO A 100 -22.23 15.08 6.58
CA PRO A 100 -21.96 13.97 5.67
C PRO A 100 -21.45 14.47 4.31
N GLY A 101 -20.46 13.79 3.75
CA GLY A 101 -19.99 13.95 2.38
C GLY A 101 -18.52 14.39 2.27
N VAL A 102 -17.99 14.27 1.08
CA VAL A 102 -16.60 14.60 0.77
C VAL A 102 -16.39 16.11 0.82
N ASP A 103 -15.42 16.56 1.61
CA ASP A 103 -15.07 17.97 1.78
C ASP A 103 -14.05 18.47 0.76
N ASP A 104 -13.21 17.57 0.28
CA ASP A 104 -12.22 17.92 -0.71
C ASP A 104 -11.84 16.72 -1.59
N VAL A 105 -11.45 17.02 -2.83
CA VAL A 105 -11.00 16.04 -3.81
C VAL A 105 -9.72 16.53 -4.46
N ILE A 106 -8.65 15.77 -4.28
CA ILE A 106 -7.31 16.14 -4.74
C ILE A 106 -6.75 15.01 -5.59
N THR A 107 -6.12 15.35 -6.71
CA THR A 107 -5.45 14.36 -7.57
C THR A 107 -3.94 14.51 -7.51
N ALA A 108 -3.24 13.39 -7.62
CA ALA A 108 -1.79 13.36 -7.74
C ALA A 108 -1.35 12.20 -8.64
N THR A 109 -0.16 12.30 -9.20
CA THR A 109 0.41 11.21 -10.01
C THR A 109 1.47 10.46 -9.21
N MET A 110 1.41 9.14 -9.22
CA MET A 110 2.41 8.28 -8.60
C MET A 110 3.76 8.40 -9.30
N GLY A 111 4.80 8.64 -8.54
CA GLY A 111 6.18 8.69 -9.03
C GLY A 111 7.11 7.85 -8.17
N PRO A 112 8.41 7.73 -8.56
CA PRO A 112 9.42 7.09 -7.72
C PRO A 112 9.54 7.78 -6.35
N ALA A 113 9.74 7.01 -5.29
CA ALA A 113 9.94 7.55 -3.95
C ALA A 113 11.30 8.29 -3.88
N PRO A 114 11.34 9.58 -3.46
CA PRO A 114 12.58 10.38 -3.45
C PRO A 114 13.67 9.81 -2.56
N TRP A 115 13.29 9.07 -1.52
CA TRP A 115 14.22 8.43 -0.56
C TRP A 115 14.77 7.09 -1.04
N ASN A 116 14.22 6.52 -2.12
CA ASN A 116 14.61 5.23 -2.67
C ASN A 116 14.60 5.22 -4.21
N PRO A 117 15.33 6.13 -4.87
CA PRO A 117 15.23 6.32 -6.32
C PRO A 117 15.73 5.13 -7.15
N GLY A 118 16.45 4.20 -6.52
CA GLY A 118 16.96 2.97 -7.17
C GLY A 118 15.93 1.84 -7.22
N ASP A 119 14.80 1.96 -6.53
CA ASP A 119 13.74 0.96 -6.53
C ASP A 119 12.49 1.50 -7.23
N PRO A 120 12.23 1.11 -8.49
CA PRO A 120 11.07 1.59 -9.24
C PRO A 120 9.73 1.09 -8.68
N SER A 121 9.75 0.12 -7.77
CA SER A 121 8.56 -0.38 -7.08
C SER A 121 8.18 0.43 -5.85
N ASP A 122 9.12 1.19 -5.27
CA ASP A 122 8.84 2.13 -4.19
C ASP A 122 8.31 3.43 -4.78
N THR A 123 6.99 3.56 -4.81
CA THR A 123 6.29 4.69 -5.42
C THR A 123 5.51 5.48 -4.40
N VAL A 124 5.37 6.79 -4.65
CA VAL A 124 4.65 7.72 -3.81
C VAL A 124 3.94 8.79 -4.63
N ALA A 125 2.77 9.23 -4.16
CA ALA A 125 2.17 10.50 -4.54
C ALA A 125 1.96 11.33 -3.29
N PHE A 126 2.28 12.61 -3.36
CA PHE A 126 2.04 13.61 -2.32
C PHE A 126 0.81 14.41 -2.72
N PHE A 127 -0.15 14.57 -1.81
CA PHE A 127 -1.32 15.40 -2.06
C PHE A 127 -1.12 16.80 -1.50
N ASP A 128 -1.31 17.81 -2.36
CA ASP A 128 -1.32 19.20 -1.93
C ASP A 128 -2.68 19.51 -1.27
N LEU A 129 -2.68 19.65 0.02
CA LEU A 129 -3.89 19.89 0.82
C LEU A 129 -4.40 21.33 0.76
N HIS A 130 -3.77 22.21 -0.05
CA HIS A 130 -4.16 23.62 -0.22
C HIS A 130 -4.29 24.38 1.10
N GLY A 131 -3.45 24.04 2.09
CA GLY A 131 -3.45 24.67 3.42
C GLY A 131 -4.49 24.13 4.39
N ARG A 132 -5.18 23.04 4.06
CA ARG A 132 -6.08 22.36 4.99
C ARG A 132 -5.30 21.51 5.99
N ASP A 133 -5.76 21.52 7.24
CA ASP A 133 -5.18 20.69 8.31
C ASP A 133 -5.77 19.28 8.27
N ILE A 134 -4.91 18.29 8.42
CA ILE A 134 -5.32 16.91 8.67
C ILE A 134 -5.53 16.71 10.16
N ARG A 135 -6.72 16.20 10.51
CA ARG A 135 -7.14 16.01 11.90
C ARG A 135 -7.56 14.59 12.17
N ALA A 136 -7.40 14.17 13.40
CA ALA A 136 -7.90 12.88 13.85
C ALA A 136 -9.44 12.79 13.69
N GLY A 137 -9.93 11.64 13.28
CA GLY A 137 -11.33 11.38 12.98
C GLY A 137 -11.70 11.60 11.51
N GLN A 138 -10.92 12.37 10.75
CA GLN A 138 -11.15 12.53 9.31
C GLN A 138 -10.94 11.22 8.57
N ILE A 139 -11.68 11.06 7.47
CA ILE A 139 -11.63 9.89 6.60
C ILE A 139 -10.93 10.30 5.30
N ILE A 140 -9.88 9.57 4.97
CA ILE A 140 -9.12 9.75 3.73
C ILE A 140 -9.33 8.51 2.87
N SER A 141 -9.90 8.67 1.69
CA SER A 141 -10.02 7.62 0.68
C SER A 141 -9.13 7.94 -0.51
N VAL A 142 -8.34 6.97 -0.98
CA VAL A 142 -7.52 7.12 -2.17
C VAL A 142 -7.84 6.01 -3.15
N GLY A 143 -8.14 6.40 -4.39
CA GLY A 143 -8.45 5.47 -5.49
C GLY A 143 -7.68 5.78 -6.76
N GLY A 144 -7.34 4.74 -7.53
CA GLY A 144 -6.68 4.85 -8.83
C GLY A 144 -6.13 3.52 -9.32
N GLY A 145 -6.01 3.33 -10.64
CA GLY A 145 -5.42 2.13 -11.24
C GLY A 145 -6.09 0.80 -10.83
N GLY A 146 -7.37 0.82 -10.47
CA GLY A 146 -8.10 -0.36 -10.00
C GLY A 146 -7.92 -0.68 -8.51
N TYR A 147 -7.20 0.15 -7.75
CA TYR A 147 -7.00 0.00 -6.31
C TYR A 147 -7.72 1.11 -5.56
N SER A 148 -8.21 0.80 -4.35
CA SER A 148 -8.73 1.79 -3.42
C SER A 148 -8.34 1.46 -2.00
N LYS A 149 -8.17 2.48 -1.17
CA LYS A 149 -7.91 2.39 0.26
C LYS A 149 -8.63 3.50 1.00
N THR A 150 -9.03 3.22 2.23
CA THR A 150 -9.57 4.20 3.15
C THR A 150 -8.80 4.14 4.46
N LEU A 151 -8.51 5.30 5.01
CA LEU A 151 -7.84 5.51 6.29
C LEU A 151 -8.71 6.44 7.14
N VAL A 152 -9.03 6.04 8.36
CA VAL A 152 -9.50 6.98 9.38
C VAL A 152 -8.26 7.50 10.10
N VAL A 153 -8.05 8.81 10.11
CA VAL A 153 -6.89 9.44 10.74
C VAL A 153 -6.94 9.18 12.23
N ALA A 154 -5.92 8.51 12.75
CA ALA A 154 -5.87 8.10 14.14
C ALA A 154 -5.57 9.29 15.08
N TRP A 155 -6.11 9.23 16.30
CA TRP A 155 -5.70 10.08 17.39
C TRP A 155 -4.36 9.56 17.95
N ILE A 156 -3.27 10.33 17.74
CA ILE A 156 -2.00 10.10 18.43
C ILE A 156 -1.62 11.42 19.07
N ARG A 157 -1.64 11.51 20.40
CA ARG A 157 -1.42 12.73 21.16
C ARG A 157 -0.74 12.45 22.50
N ASP A 158 -0.49 13.49 23.26
CA ASP A 158 0.12 13.41 24.60
C ASP A 158 1.45 12.64 24.57
N PHE A 159 2.21 12.86 23.49
CA PHE A 159 3.50 12.22 23.30
C PHE A 159 4.49 12.69 24.35
N ALA A 160 5.11 11.73 25.04
CA ALA A 160 6.11 11.99 26.06
C ALA A 160 7.26 10.97 25.97
N TYR A 161 8.41 11.36 26.45
CA TYR A 161 9.57 10.49 26.58
C TYR A 161 10.25 10.68 27.94
N ASP A 162 10.72 9.59 28.49
CA ASP A 162 11.52 9.54 29.72
C ASP A 162 12.90 8.96 29.39
N LEU A 163 13.90 9.81 29.37
CA LEU A 163 15.28 9.41 29.03
C LEU A 163 15.92 8.56 30.12
N GLY A 164 15.46 8.65 31.37
CA GLY A 164 15.98 7.84 32.48
C GLY A 164 15.48 6.40 32.44
N ALA A 165 14.28 6.19 31.87
CA ALA A 165 13.65 4.89 31.71
C ALA A 165 13.73 4.34 30.27
N ASP A 166 14.32 5.07 29.31
CA ASP A 166 14.30 4.74 27.89
C ASP A 166 12.88 4.48 27.35
N LEU A 167 11.93 5.31 27.79
CA LEU A 167 10.51 5.10 27.58
C LEU A 167 9.93 6.18 26.66
N VAL A 168 9.07 5.74 25.73
CA VAL A 168 8.20 6.58 24.92
C VAL A 168 6.77 6.22 25.20
N SER A 169 5.92 7.22 25.43
CA SER A 169 4.48 7.03 25.69
C SER A 169 3.63 8.00 24.89
N ALA A 170 2.40 7.63 24.60
CA ALA A 170 1.40 8.49 23.99
C ALA A 170 -0.02 8.01 24.29
N THR A 171 -1.00 8.80 23.87
CA THR A 171 -2.42 8.40 23.82
C THR A 171 -2.81 8.21 22.35
N GLY A 172 -3.44 7.11 22.04
CA GLY A 172 -3.93 6.77 20.70
C GLY A 172 -5.34 6.20 20.71
N THR A 173 -5.77 5.62 19.62
CA THR A 173 -7.08 4.96 19.55
C THR A 173 -7.13 3.76 20.50
N PRO A 174 -8.13 3.67 21.41
CA PRO A 174 -8.27 2.54 22.32
C PRO A 174 -8.28 1.19 21.59
N GLY A 175 -7.46 0.24 22.06
CA GLY A 175 -7.36 -1.09 21.47
C GLY A 175 -6.59 -1.19 20.14
N ALA A 176 -6.18 -0.08 19.56
CA ALA A 176 -5.37 -0.12 18.34
C ALA A 176 -3.96 -0.64 18.63
N LEU A 177 -3.44 -1.45 17.71
CA LEU A 177 -2.05 -1.88 17.73
C LEU A 177 -1.19 -0.79 17.06
N THR A 178 -0.31 -0.18 17.84
CA THR A 178 0.56 0.91 17.40
C THR A 178 2.00 0.43 17.24
N GLN A 179 2.62 0.76 16.13
CA GLN A 179 4.06 0.55 15.95
C GLN A 179 4.81 1.82 16.36
N VAL A 180 5.72 1.66 17.30
CA VAL A 180 6.66 2.71 17.71
C VAL A 180 8.06 2.36 17.21
N CYS A 181 8.73 3.30 16.58
CA CYS A 181 10.10 3.13 16.07
C CYS A 181 11.03 4.15 16.72
N ALA A 182 12.09 3.67 17.35
CA ALA A 182 13.23 4.48 17.76
C ALA A 182 14.34 4.36 16.72
N ASN A 183 14.67 5.49 16.09
CA ASN A 183 15.75 5.55 15.13
C ASN A 183 17.12 5.64 15.84
N ILE A 184 17.98 4.68 15.55
CA ILE A 184 19.39 4.72 15.90
C ILE A 184 20.22 4.73 14.60
N PRO A 185 21.46 5.23 14.59
CA PRO A 185 22.27 5.26 13.38
C PRO A 185 22.28 3.91 12.65
N GLY A 186 21.77 3.89 11.41
CA GLY A 186 21.71 2.72 10.53
C GLY A 186 20.60 1.71 10.79
N ASN A 187 19.72 1.96 11.78
CA ASN A 187 18.63 1.02 12.08
C ASN A 187 17.41 1.72 12.73
N CYS A 188 16.28 1.00 12.76
CA CYS A 188 15.08 1.37 13.49
C CYS A 188 14.69 0.22 14.43
N ILE A 189 14.70 0.47 15.73
CA ILE A 189 14.19 -0.48 16.72
C ILE A 189 12.69 -0.30 16.83
N ARG A 190 11.95 -1.34 16.47
CA ARG A 190 10.48 -1.32 16.44
C ARG A 190 9.90 -2.05 17.64
N ARG A 191 8.84 -1.46 18.20
CA ARG A 191 8.00 -2.09 19.22
C ARG A 191 6.54 -2.01 18.78
N TRP A 192 5.79 -3.07 19.04
CA TRP A 192 4.35 -3.07 18.86
C TRP A 192 3.71 -2.96 20.22
N VAL A 193 2.88 -1.96 20.41
CA VAL A 193 2.19 -1.70 21.67
C VAL A 193 0.69 -1.61 21.41
N ALA A 194 -0.09 -2.22 22.28
CA ALA A 194 -1.54 -2.11 22.26
C ALA A 194 -1.98 -1.04 23.25
N GLY A 195 -2.77 -0.10 22.80
CA GLY A 195 -3.41 0.86 23.70
C GLY A 195 -4.34 0.14 24.67
N ASN A 196 -4.31 0.52 25.94
CA ASN A 196 -5.29 0.05 26.93
C ASN A 196 -6.69 0.58 26.57
N GLY A 197 -7.72 0.25 27.37
CA GLY A 197 -9.10 0.68 27.15
C GLY A 197 -9.30 2.22 27.14
N LEU A 198 -8.27 3.00 27.54
CA LEU A 198 -8.23 4.46 27.44
C LEU A 198 -7.32 4.96 26.31
N GLY A 199 -6.80 4.06 25.47
CA GLY A 199 -5.89 4.37 24.37
C GLY A 199 -4.45 4.74 24.79
N ARG A 200 -4.09 4.59 26.07
CA ARG A 200 -2.73 4.86 26.56
C ARG A 200 -1.82 3.66 26.32
N TRP A 201 -0.60 3.93 25.84
CA TRP A 201 0.44 2.93 25.70
C TRP A 201 1.80 3.47 26.17
N THR A 202 2.65 2.58 26.66
CA THR A 202 4.00 2.87 27.16
C THR A 202 4.96 1.77 26.71
#